data_db8bfd6f94616708806905b3cf6a506e
#
_entry.id   db8bfd6f94616708806905b3cf6a506e
#
_cell.length_a   1.000
_cell.length_b   1.000
_cell.length_c   1.000
_cell.angle_alpha   90.00
_cell.angle_beta   90.00
_cell.angle_gamma   90.00
#
_symmetry.space_group_name_H-M   'P 1'
#
loop_
_entity.id
_entity.type
_entity.pdbx_description
1 polymer ?
#
loop_
_entity_poly.entity_id
_entity_poly.type
_entity_poly.pdbx_seq_one_letter_code
_entity_poly.pdbx_strand_id
1 'polypeptide(L)'
;MSNIVTGKKNIYGFKIGVIMLDMQFPRIPGDVGNAHTWNYPVLYRVVKDALPNKIAEDITDEDLAPFLNAARELEAQGVSAIALGCGFLSIFHARIKAAVKIPVIPSALALLPLIYRMLPPEKIVGVMTADATGLMPAH
;
A
#
# COMPACT_ATOMS: atom_id res chain seq x y z
N MET A 1 21.41 31.44 -13.25
CA MET A 1 20.54 30.39 -13.81
C MET A 1 19.13 30.68 -13.33
N SER A 2 18.20 30.98 -14.23
CA SER A 2 16.81 31.23 -13.86
C SER A 2 16.14 29.89 -13.51
N ASN A 3 15.78 29.71 -12.24
CA ASN A 3 14.94 28.58 -11.83
C ASN A 3 13.52 28.79 -12.37
N ILE A 4 13.26 28.23 -13.54
CA ILE A 4 11.91 28.21 -14.10
C ILE A 4 11.15 27.11 -13.33
N VAL A 5 10.21 27.51 -12.48
CA VAL A 5 9.29 26.61 -11.81
C VAL A 5 8.05 26.43 -12.70
N THR A 6 7.89 25.24 -13.27
CA THR A 6 6.71 24.91 -14.07
C THR A 6 5.67 24.18 -13.19
N GLY A 7 4.46 24.71 -13.13
CA GLY A 7 3.34 24.08 -12.45
C GLY A 7 2.77 22.92 -13.27
N LYS A 8 2.63 21.72 -12.67
CA LYS A 8 2.02 20.53 -13.29
C LYS A 8 0.95 19.86 -12.42
N LYS A 9 0.73 20.34 -11.21
CA LYS A 9 -0.14 19.69 -10.20
C LYS A 9 -0.92 20.76 -9.44
N ASN A 10 -2.10 20.39 -8.98
CA ASN A 10 -2.92 21.27 -8.12
C ASN A 10 -2.40 21.31 -6.67
N ILE A 11 -1.77 20.24 -6.21
CA ILE A 11 -1.29 20.09 -4.84
C ILE A 11 0.16 19.59 -4.89
N TYR A 12 1.01 20.16 -4.04
CA TYR A 12 2.42 19.81 -3.91
C TYR A 12 2.77 19.39 -2.49
N GLY A 13 3.91 18.72 -2.33
CA GLY A 13 4.48 18.37 -1.02
C GLY A 13 4.22 16.94 -0.57
N PHE A 14 3.28 16.22 -1.17
CA PHE A 14 3.05 14.82 -0.87
C PHE A 14 4.08 13.93 -1.55
N LYS A 15 4.73 13.06 -0.75
CA LYS A 15 5.71 12.08 -1.27
C LYS A 15 5.07 10.71 -1.45
N ILE A 16 4.29 10.27 -0.47
CA ILE A 16 3.68 8.93 -0.43
C ILE A 16 2.17 9.07 -0.45
N GLY A 17 1.52 8.27 -1.28
CA GLY A 17 0.09 7.97 -1.21
C GLY A 17 -0.13 6.63 -0.52
N VAL A 18 -1.14 6.53 0.32
CA VAL A 18 -1.49 5.28 1.03
C VAL A 18 -2.90 4.86 0.66
N ILE A 19 -3.04 3.66 0.11
CA ILE A 19 -4.34 3.04 -0.14
C ILE A 19 -4.75 2.25 1.09
N MET A 20 -5.90 2.60 1.67
CA MET A 20 -6.42 2.03 2.91
C MET A 20 -7.69 1.23 2.64
N LEU A 21 -7.87 0.16 3.43
CA LEU A 21 -9.18 -0.49 3.56
C LEU A 21 -10.10 0.37 4.41
N ASP A 22 -11.41 0.19 4.23
CA ASP A 22 -12.45 0.85 5.04
C ASP A 22 -12.62 0.13 6.39
N MET A 23 -11.68 0.41 7.29
CA MET A 23 -11.64 -0.19 8.63
C MET A 23 -11.59 0.88 9.71
N GLN A 24 -12.46 0.74 10.70
CA GLN A 24 -12.57 1.66 11.81
C GLN A 24 -12.06 0.99 13.10
N PHE A 25 -10.80 1.17 13.39
CA PHE A 25 -10.20 0.80 14.67
C PHE A 25 -9.20 1.88 15.12
N PRO A 26 -8.83 1.93 16.40
CA PRO A 26 -7.85 2.90 16.89
C PRO A 26 -6.51 2.74 16.20
N ARG A 27 -6.04 3.81 15.55
CA ARG A 27 -4.74 3.86 14.89
C ARG A 27 -3.80 4.76 15.70
N ILE A 28 -2.95 4.14 16.50
CA ILE A 28 -1.95 4.85 17.31
C ILE A 28 -0.78 5.34 16.44
N PRO A 29 0.03 6.33 16.90
CA PRO A 29 1.29 6.68 16.24
C PRO A 29 2.18 5.45 16.06
N GLY A 30 2.71 5.27 14.85
CA GLY A 30 3.39 4.05 14.41
C GLY A 30 2.56 3.22 13.42
N ASP A 31 1.23 3.31 13.46
CA ASP A 31 0.36 2.71 12.43
C ASP A 31 0.43 3.49 11.12
N VAL A 32 0.41 2.79 9.99
CA VAL A 32 0.48 3.39 8.64
C VAL A 32 -0.66 4.36 8.36
N GLY A 33 -1.83 4.15 8.95
CA GLY A 33 -3.02 4.99 8.79
C GLY A 33 -3.10 6.15 9.78
N ASN A 34 -2.10 6.35 10.63
CA ASN A 34 -2.03 7.52 11.50
C ASN A 34 -1.11 8.56 10.88
N ALA A 35 -1.63 9.76 10.58
CA ALA A 35 -0.86 10.83 9.97
C ALA A 35 0.34 11.30 10.81
N HIS A 36 0.29 11.16 12.13
CA HIS A 36 1.41 11.49 13.03
C HIS A 36 2.55 10.45 13.03
N THR A 37 2.37 9.31 12.35
CA THR A 37 3.43 8.33 12.14
C THR A 37 4.55 8.88 11.24
N TRP A 38 4.18 9.81 10.34
CA TRP A 38 5.06 10.31 9.31
C TRP A 38 5.63 11.69 9.68
N ASN A 39 6.90 11.91 9.41
CA ASN A 39 7.54 13.23 9.52
C ASN A 39 7.43 14.08 8.24
N TYR A 40 6.59 13.66 7.30
CA TYR A 40 6.27 14.34 6.04
C TYR A 40 4.80 14.10 5.68
N PRO A 41 4.20 14.96 4.85
CA PRO A 41 2.81 14.80 4.42
C PRO A 41 2.61 13.52 3.61
N VAL A 42 1.58 12.75 3.96
CA VAL A 42 1.09 11.59 3.20
C VAL A 42 -0.34 11.84 2.75
N LEU A 43 -0.71 11.25 1.63
CA LEU A 43 -2.03 11.36 1.06
C LEU A 43 -2.73 10.01 1.16
N TYR A 44 -3.89 9.99 1.80
CA TYR A 44 -4.65 8.76 1.99
C TYR A 44 -5.79 8.63 0.99
N ARG A 45 -6.04 7.39 0.54
CA ARG A 45 -7.26 6.98 -0.16
C ARG A 45 -7.85 5.77 0.52
N VAL A 46 -9.02 5.95 1.11
CA VAL A 46 -9.81 4.85 1.68
C VAL A 46 -10.69 4.29 0.58
N VAL A 47 -10.55 3.01 0.30
CA VAL A 47 -11.42 2.28 -0.62
C VAL A 47 -12.64 1.83 0.20
N LYS A 48 -13.80 2.45 -0.06
CA LYS A 48 -15.04 2.20 0.67
C LYS A 48 -15.49 0.74 0.48
N ASP A 49 -16.11 0.21 1.52
CA ASP A 49 -16.65 -1.16 1.58
C ASP A 49 -15.62 -2.27 1.36
N ALA A 50 -14.33 -1.91 1.28
CA ALA A 50 -13.24 -2.87 1.16
C ALA A 50 -12.86 -3.40 2.55
N LEU A 51 -13.28 -4.64 2.84
CA LEU A 51 -13.01 -5.34 4.09
C LEU A 51 -11.98 -6.47 3.88
N PRO A 52 -11.12 -6.77 4.86
CA PRO A 52 -10.07 -7.78 4.75
C PRO A 52 -10.59 -9.19 4.42
N ASN A 53 -11.72 -9.57 5.00
CA ASN A 53 -12.33 -10.87 4.76
C ASN A 53 -12.82 -11.07 3.32
N LYS A 54 -13.23 -10.01 2.65
CA LYS A 54 -13.58 -10.06 1.22
C LYS A 54 -12.37 -10.22 0.32
N ILE A 55 -11.19 -9.82 0.78
CA ILE A 55 -9.93 -9.90 0.00
C ILE A 55 -9.33 -11.31 0.06
N ALA A 56 -9.68 -12.11 1.08
CA ALA A 56 -9.18 -13.47 1.25
C ALA A 56 -9.98 -14.54 0.47
N GLU A 57 -11.11 -14.16 -0.11
CA GLU A 57 -11.98 -15.06 -0.90
C GLU A 57 -11.80 -14.82 -2.41
N ASP A 58 -12.59 -15.43 -3.25
CA ASP A 58 -12.51 -15.30 -4.71
C ASP A 58 -12.69 -13.84 -5.16
N ILE A 59 -11.57 -13.20 -5.46
CA ILE A 59 -11.50 -11.79 -5.82
C ILE A 59 -11.81 -11.62 -7.30
N THR A 60 -12.82 -10.82 -7.58
CA THR A 60 -13.24 -10.46 -8.94
C THR A 60 -12.52 -9.18 -9.44
N ASP A 61 -12.62 -8.93 -10.73
CA ASP A 61 -12.16 -7.67 -11.33
C ASP A 61 -12.95 -6.45 -10.80
N GLU A 62 -14.19 -6.66 -10.41
CA GLU A 62 -15.04 -5.62 -9.80
C GLU A 62 -14.51 -5.20 -8.42
N ASP A 63 -14.05 -6.17 -7.62
CA ASP A 63 -13.45 -5.88 -6.29
C ASP A 63 -12.13 -5.13 -6.41
N LEU A 64 -11.38 -5.35 -7.49
CA LEU A 64 -10.11 -4.70 -7.74
C LEU A 64 -10.25 -3.28 -8.30
N ALA A 65 -11.28 -3.01 -9.09
CA ALA A 65 -11.44 -1.74 -9.79
C ALA A 65 -11.33 -0.49 -8.88
N PRO A 66 -11.91 -0.46 -7.67
CA PRO A 66 -11.76 0.68 -6.74
C PRO A 66 -10.31 0.93 -6.32
N PHE A 67 -9.50 -0.12 -6.15
CA PHE A 67 -8.07 0.00 -5.80
C PHE A 67 -7.25 0.55 -6.96
N LEU A 68 -7.54 0.13 -8.19
CA LEU A 68 -6.89 0.67 -9.39
C LEU A 68 -7.22 2.16 -9.57
N ASN A 69 -8.47 2.55 -9.31
CA ASN A 69 -8.89 3.94 -9.38
C ASN A 69 -8.21 4.77 -8.29
N ALA A 70 -8.17 4.29 -7.05
CA ALA A 70 -7.45 4.95 -5.95
C ALA A 70 -5.97 5.16 -6.28
N ALA A 71 -5.32 4.17 -6.90
CA ALA A 71 -3.93 4.28 -7.31
C ALA A 71 -3.72 5.35 -8.39
N ARG A 72 -4.57 5.38 -9.43
CA ARG A 72 -4.52 6.39 -10.49
C ARG A 72 -4.79 7.80 -9.96
N GLU A 73 -5.73 7.96 -9.04
CA GLU A 73 -6.01 9.24 -8.40
C GLU A 73 -4.81 9.76 -7.60
N LEU A 74 -4.16 8.89 -6.81
CA LEU A 74 -2.95 9.25 -6.08
C LEU A 74 -1.81 9.66 -7.01
N GLU A 75 -1.59 8.92 -8.09
CA GLU A 75 -0.60 9.28 -9.11
C GLU A 75 -0.94 10.64 -9.77
N ALA A 76 -2.19 10.86 -10.15
CA ALA A 76 -2.65 12.12 -10.74
C ALA A 76 -2.47 13.31 -9.79
N GLN A 77 -2.62 13.10 -8.48
CA GLN A 77 -2.34 14.10 -7.45
C GLN A 77 -0.85 14.30 -7.20
N GLY A 78 -0.03 13.46 -7.80
CA GLY A 78 1.41 13.65 -7.89
C GLY A 78 2.22 13.16 -6.73
N VAL A 79 1.77 12.14 -6.01
CA VAL A 79 2.63 11.39 -5.10
C VAL A 79 3.78 10.73 -5.87
N SER A 80 4.88 10.46 -5.21
CA SER A 80 6.07 9.86 -5.83
C SER A 80 6.08 8.33 -5.73
N ALA A 81 5.32 7.77 -4.79
CA ALA A 81 5.12 6.34 -4.63
C ALA A 81 3.79 6.07 -3.90
N ILE A 82 3.28 4.84 -4.04
CA ILE A 82 2.08 4.36 -3.35
C ILE A 82 2.48 3.25 -2.40
N ALA A 83 1.93 3.26 -1.18
CA ALA A 83 2.00 2.16 -0.23
C ALA A 83 0.60 1.56 -0.01
N LEU A 84 0.54 0.24 0.19
CA LEU A 84 -0.69 -0.45 0.55
C LEU A 84 -0.79 -0.53 2.08
N GLY A 85 -1.89 -0.05 2.64
CA GLY A 85 -2.11 0.05 4.09
C GLY A 85 -2.53 -1.26 4.76
N CYS A 86 -2.62 -2.35 4.00
CA CYS A 86 -2.95 -3.68 4.51
C CYS A 86 -2.10 -4.74 3.80
N GLY A 87 -1.56 -5.70 4.58
CA GLY A 87 -0.73 -6.79 4.04
C GLY A 87 -1.48 -7.67 3.03
N PHE A 88 -2.77 -7.91 3.24
CA PHE A 88 -3.60 -8.68 2.32
C PHE A 88 -3.77 -8.04 0.94
N LEU A 89 -3.57 -6.72 0.81
CA LEU A 89 -3.58 -6.05 -0.49
C LEU A 89 -2.38 -6.42 -1.38
N SER A 90 -1.38 -7.12 -0.84
CA SER A 90 -0.22 -7.58 -1.62
C SER A 90 -0.62 -8.52 -2.76
N ILE A 91 -1.73 -9.25 -2.64
CA ILE A 91 -2.29 -10.07 -3.74
C ILE A 91 -2.61 -9.23 -4.99
N PHE A 92 -2.98 -7.96 -4.80
CA PHE A 92 -3.27 -7.02 -5.88
C PHE A 92 -2.05 -6.27 -6.41
N HIS A 93 -0.88 -6.45 -5.80
CA HIS A 93 0.28 -5.63 -6.07
C HIS A 93 0.64 -5.56 -7.55
N ALA A 94 0.71 -6.70 -8.24
CA ALA A 94 1.09 -6.75 -9.65
C ALA A 94 0.12 -5.93 -10.52
N ARG A 95 -1.18 -6.01 -10.24
CA ARG A 95 -2.23 -5.32 -10.99
C ARG A 95 -2.28 -3.82 -10.68
N ILE A 96 -2.10 -3.43 -9.41
CA ILE A 96 -2.01 -2.02 -9.02
C ILE A 96 -0.76 -1.39 -9.63
N LYS A 97 0.38 -2.08 -9.55
CA LYS A 97 1.64 -1.64 -10.16
C LYS A 97 1.51 -1.43 -11.68
N ALA A 98 0.79 -2.31 -12.36
CA ALA A 98 0.56 -2.19 -13.80
C ALA A 98 -0.36 -1.01 -14.19
N ALA A 99 -1.16 -0.51 -13.24
CA ALA A 99 -2.13 0.57 -13.48
C ALA A 99 -1.53 1.97 -13.35
N VAL A 100 -0.30 2.11 -12.80
CA VAL A 100 0.38 3.37 -12.54
C VAL A 100 1.84 3.32 -13.01
N LYS A 101 2.48 4.49 -13.13
CA LYS A 101 3.88 4.63 -13.57
C LYS A 101 4.85 4.87 -12.41
N ILE A 102 4.35 5.02 -11.20
CA ILE A 102 5.12 5.27 -9.99
C ILE A 102 5.29 3.96 -9.19
N PRO A 103 6.32 3.86 -8.32
CA PRO A 103 6.50 2.70 -7.47
C PRO A 103 5.30 2.39 -6.59
N VAL A 104 4.96 1.10 -6.45
CA VAL A 104 3.95 0.60 -5.53
C VAL A 104 4.61 -0.35 -4.54
N ILE A 105 4.52 -0.03 -3.25
CA ILE A 105 5.06 -0.82 -2.13
C ILE A 105 3.92 -1.70 -1.62
N PRO A 106 4.02 -3.04 -1.75
CA PRO A 106 2.89 -3.91 -1.42
C PRO A 106 2.67 -4.06 0.09
N SER A 107 3.67 -4.54 0.80
CA SER A 107 3.65 -4.72 2.26
C SER A 107 5.05 -5.13 2.75
N ALA A 108 5.20 -5.32 4.06
CA ALA A 108 6.43 -5.86 4.66
C ALA A 108 6.75 -7.29 4.17
N LEU A 109 5.78 -8.04 3.66
CA LEU A 109 6.00 -9.37 3.07
C LEU A 109 6.99 -9.33 1.90
N ALA A 110 7.06 -8.24 1.16
CA ALA A 110 8.03 -8.06 0.07
C ALA A 110 9.50 -8.09 0.55
N LEU A 111 9.74 -7.92 1.86
CA LEU A 111 11.07 -8.01 2.45
C LEU A 111 11.49 -9.46 2.76
N LEU A 112 10.56 -10.41 2.78
CA LEU A 112 10.83 -11.80 3.17
C LEU A 112 11.99 -12.44 2.38
N PRO A 113 12.06 -12.33 1.04
CA PRO A 113 13.16 -12.92 0.29
C PRO A 113 14.53 -12.33 0.65
N LEU A 114 14.56 -11.04 0.99
CA LEU A 114 15.79 -10.36 1.42
C LEU A 114 16.19 -10.82 2.82
N ILE A 115 15.25 -10.78 3.76
CA ILE A 115 15.48 -11.20 5.16
C ILE A 115 15.95 -12.66 5.19
N TYR A 116 15.28 -13.53 4.45
CA TYR A 116 15.62 -14.95 4.40
C TYR A 116 17.06 -15.20 3.92
N ARG A 117 17.54 -14.43 2.93
CA ARG A 117 18.93 -14.50 2.45
C ARG A 117 19.98 -14.00 3.45
N MET A 118 19.57 -13.18 4.41
CA MET A 118 20.45 -12.62 5.43
C MET A 118 20.55 -13.50 6.69
N LEU A 119 19.67 -14.47 6.82
CA LEU A 119 19.63 -15.33 8.01
C LEU A 119 20.51 -16.57 7.85
N PRO A 120 21.12 -17.06 8.96
CA PRO A 120 21.73 -18.37 8.98
C PRO A 120 20.73 -19.48 8.61
N PRO A 121 21.20 -20.60 8.01
CA PRO A 121 20.30 -21.66 7.49
C PRO A 121 19.36 -22.29 8.51
N GLU A 122 19.74 -22.27 9.78
CA GLU A 122 18.95 -22.82 10.88
C GLU A 122 17.86 -21.86 11.42
N LYS A 123 17.82 -20.63 10.94
CA LYS A 123 16.84 -19.63 11.35
C LYS A 123 15.62 -19.65 10.46
N ILE A 124 14.48 -19.39 11.09
CA ILE A 124 13.19 -19.23 10.39
C ILE A 124 12.66 -17.81 10.57
N VAL A 125 11.93 -17.34 9.58
CA VAL A 125 11.25 -16.04 9.63
C VAL A 125 9.82 -16.26 10.11
N GLY A 126 9.46 -15.62 11.22
CA GLY A 126 8.08 -15.57 11.69
C GLY A 126 7.35 -14.39 11.02
N VAL A 127 6.17 -14.65 10.50
CA VAL A 127 5.26 -13.61 9.97
C VAL A 127 4.09 -13.44 10.93
N MET A 128 3.94 -12.24 11.47
CA MET A 128 2.78 -11.89 12.29
C MET A 128 1.72 -11.22 11.40
N THR A 129 0.53 -11.76 11.40
CA THR A 129 -0.60 -11.28 10.60
C THR A 129 -1.88 -11.30 11.42
N ALA A 130 -2.89 -10.53 11.00
CA ALA A 130 -4.19 -10.50 11.67
C ALA A 130 -4.95 -11.84 11.53
N ASP A 131 -4.77 -12.52 10.40
CA ASP A 131 -5.34 -13.84 10.13
C ASP A 131 -4.31 -14.68 9.36
N ALA A 132 -3.83 -15.75 10.00
CA ALA A 132 -2.87 -16.66 9.38
C ALA A 132 -3.51 -17.54 8.31
N THR A 133 -4.81 -17.81 8.40
CA THR A 133 -5.55 -18.63 7.43
C THR A 133 -5.83 -17.88 6.15
N GLY A 134 -5.95 -16.55 6.21
CA GLY A 134 -6.14 -15.68 5.04
C GLY A 134 -4.85 -15.37 4.28
N LEU A 135 -3.68 -15.75 4.81
CA LEU A 135 -2.41 -15.52 4.12
C LEU A 135 -2.12 -16.68 3.17
N MET A 136 -2.28 -16.45 1.89
CA MET A 136 -2.06 -17.44 0.82
C MET A 136 -0.69 -17.26 0.17
N PRO A 137 -0.17 -18.30 -0.56
CA PRO A 137 1.09 -18.19 -1.30
C PRO A 137 1.14 -17.06 -2.35
N ALA A 138 -0.03 -16.56 -2.76
CA ALA A 138 -0.13 -15.44 -3.70
C ALA A 138 0.19 -14.07 -3.10
N HIS A 139 0.23 -13.95 -1.74
CA HIS A 139 0.61 -12.73 -1.04
C HIS A 139 2.13 -12.60 -0.98
#